data_422beb1dda689c5ccb687f2ffb2b28fa
#
_entry.id   422beb1dda689c5ccb687f2ffb2b28fa
#
_cell.length_a   1.000
_cell.length_b   1.000
_cell.length_c   1.000
_cell.angle_alpha   90.00
_cell.angle_beta   90.00
_cell.angle_gamma   90.00
#
_symmetry.space_group_name_H-M   'P 1'
#
loop_
_entity.id
_entity.type
_entity.pdbx_description
1 polymer ?
#
loop_
_entity_poly.entity_id
_entity_poly.type
_entity_poly.pdbx_seq_one_letter_code
_entity_poly.pdbx_strand_id
1 'polypeptide(L)'
;ENVYTLGMRGESDSSLSGTKEENIALLKKVITAQKDILKKNNLSDAPQVLTVYKEVEDYWHGTDKAEGLKKWDVLNDVTIMLCDDNFGNMRTLPTKEDKNRKGGYGMYYHFDYHGGPTSYEWVNTVPLTKTWEQMNMAYEHGIDNIWIVNVGDLKPMEMNISYFLDMAYDYDTWGTNGKDKITEYRKNWVKQQFGENTSDSLVNEMEMLLDDYTWLNGSGKPESINSATYDSVNYNEGREMLVKVDDMIRRAKACQKEIPSDWQAAYFELVYFPVVASANVTKMQILSGINKYLAKNNSVAANLYAAELEQAVALDKELQKTYNKNMPGVGDKWDGMMSSPHVGFVTWNSTGWSYPKAVWVKPAADGKMMVTME
;
A
#
# COMPACT_ATOMS: atom_id res chain seq x y z
N GLU A 1 10.57 15.19 -23.54
CA GLU A 1 11.87 14.53 -23.70
C GLU A 1 11.74 13.05 -23.31
N ASN A 2 12.30 12.15 -24.13
CA ASN A 2 12.22 10.71 -23.85
C ASN A 2 13.34 10.27 -22.91
N VAL A 3 13.02 9.43 -21.92
CA VAL A 3 13.99 8.76 -21.04
C VAL A 3 14.14 7.32 -21.52
N TYR A 4 15.38 6.87 -21.72
CA TYR A 4 15.67 5.52 -22.20
C TYR A 4 16.15 4.61 -21.07
N THR A 5 15.42 3.51 -20.86
CA THR A 5 15.80 2.50 -19.88
C THR A 5 16.89 1.60 -20.44
N LEU A 6 17.98 1.44 -19.71
CA LEU A 6 19.07 0.51 -19.99
C LEU A 6 18.96 -0.73 -19.12
N GLY A 7 19.57 -1.81 -19.57
CA GLY A 7 19.65 -3.06 -18.84
C GLY A 7 18.77 -4.16 -19.40
N MET A 8 18.74 -5.26 -18.69
CA MET A 8 17.97 -6.46 -19.03
C MET A 8 17.73 -7.27 -17.77
N ARG A 9 16.57 -7.91 -17.67
CA ARG A 9 16.24 -8.92 -16.66
C ARG A 9 15.81 -10.22 -17.35
N GLY A 10 15.61 -11.28 -16.60
CA GLY A 10 15.08 -12.53 -17.09
C GLY A 10 13.61 -12.45 -17.50
N GLU A 11 13.13 -13.48 -18.17
CA GLU A 11 11.74 -13.58 -18.60
C GLU A 11 10.80 -13.66 -17.39
N SER A 12 9.61 -13.08 -17.50
CA SER A 12 8.57 -13.10 -16.44
C SER A 12 9.06 -12.58 -15.08
N ASP A 13 9.82 -11.49 -15.10
CA ASP A 13 10.34 -10.82 -13.90
C ASP A 13 11.28 -11.70 -13.04
N SER A 14 11.91 -12.69 -13.66
CA SER A 14 12.88 -13.59 -13.02
C SER A 14 14.32 -13.10 -13.17
N SER A 15 15.22 -13.68 -12.39
CA SER A 15 16.66 -13.50 -12.56
C SER A 15 17.14 -14.11 -13.89
N LEU A 16 18.21 -13.54 -14.45
CA LEU A 16 18.92 -14.16 -15.55
C LEU A 16 19.51 -15.51 -15.11
N SER A 17 19.55 -16.47 -16.01
CA SER A 17 20.25 -17.75 -15.80
C SER A 17 21.77 -17.52 -15.74
N GLY A 18 22.48 -18.36 -15.00
CA GLY A 18 23.94 -18.29 -14.85
C GLY A 18 24.40 -17.78 -13.48
N THR A 19 25.71 -17.64 -13.32
CA THR A 19 26.31 -17.09 -12.11
C THR A 19 26.18 -15.57 -12.04
N LYS A 20 26.38 -14.98 -10.85
CA LYS A 20 26.37 -13.51 -10.71
C LYS A 20 27.45 -12.86 -11.60
N GLU A 21 28.63 -13.45 -11.68
CA GLU A 21 29.74 -12.97 -12.50
C GLU A 21 29.39 -12.96 -13.98
N GLU A 22 28.81 -14.04 -14.49
CA GLU A 22 28.34 -14.16 -15.88
C GLU A 22 27.25 -13.13 -16.18
N ASN A 23 26.32 -12.93 -15.24
CA ASN A 23 25.22 -11.98 -15.39
C ASN A 23 25.72 -10.51 -15.34
N ILE A 24 26.71 -10.18 -14.51
CA ILE A 24 27.36 -8.87 -14.52
C ILE A 24 28.01 -8.63 -15.88
N ALA A 25 28.78 -9.59 -16.40
CA ALA A 25 29.43 -9.48 -17.70
C ALA A 25 28.43 -9.34 -18.85
N LEU A 26 27.34 -10.12 -18.81
CA LEU A 26 26.26 -10.05 -19.78
C LEU A 26 25.56 -8.69 -19.75
N LEU A 27 25.25 -8.18 -18.57
CA LEU A 27 24.58 -6.90 -18.41
C LEU A 27 25.47 -5.74 -18.90
N LYS A 28 26.77 -5.75 -18.60
CA LYS A 28 27.72 -4.79 -19.16
C LYS A 28 27.73 -4.82 -20.71
N LYS A 29 27.69 -6.00 -21.31
CA LYS A 29 27.62 -6.16 -22.77
C LYS A 29 26.31 -5.62 -23.35
N VAL A 30 25.18 -5.92 -22.72
CA VAL A 30 23.86 -5.43 -23.15
C VAL A 30 23.78 -3.91 -23.07
N ILE A 31 24.17 -3.32 -21.94
CA ILE A 31 24.15 -1.86 -21.74
C ILE A 31 25.06 -1.17 -22.78
N THR A 32 26.26 -1.70 -23.04
CA THR A 32 27.14 -1.17 -24.08
C THR A 32 26.47 -1.17 -25.45
N ALA A 33 25.84 -2.29 -25.83
CA ALA A 33 25.13 -2.38 -27.12
C ALA A 33 23.93 -1.41 -27.18
N GLN A 34 23.19 -1.23 -26.09
CA GLN A 34 22.09 -0.26 -26.02
C GLN A 34 22.59 1.19 -26.18
N LYS A 35 23.68 1.56 -25.49
CA LYS A 35 24.31 2.90 -25.66
C LYS A 35 24.81 3.11 -27.08
N ASP A 36 25.37 2.08 -27.73
CA ASP A 36 25.79 2.15 -29.15
C ASP A 36 24.62 2.35 -30.10
N ILE A 37 23.45 1.75 -29.81
CA ILE A 37 22.22 1.97 -30.57
C ILE A 37 21.74 3.40 -30.43
N LEU A 38 21.71 3.93 -29.21
CA LEU A 38 21.35 5.34 -28.95
C LEU A 38 22.30 6.28 -29.69
N LYS A 39 23.61 6.03 -29.64
CA LYS A 39 24.61 6.82 -30.35
C LYS A 39 24.40 6.82 -31.86
N LYS A 40 24.12 5.67 -32.44
CA LYS A 40 23.86 5.52 -33.92
C LYS A 40 22.60 6.31 -34.35
N ASN A 41 21.67 6.57 -33.41
CA ASN A 41 20.45 7.31 -33.68
C ASN A 41 20.52 8.79 -33.20
N ASN A 42 21.72 9.31 -32.91
CA ASN A 42 21.95 10.66 -32.39
C ASN A 42 21.22 10.96 -31.07
N LEU A 43 21.10 9.95 -30.20
CA LEU A 43 20.42 10.01 -28.89
C LEU A 43 21.40 9.81 -27.71
N SER A 44 22.70 10.06 -27.93
CA SER A 44 23.71 9.90 -26.88
C SER A 44 23.45 10.79 -25.64
N ASP A 45 22.93 11.98 -25.89
CA ASP A 45 22.66 12.98 -24.85
C ASP A 45 21.24 12.87 -24.25
N ALA A 46 20.43 11.94 -24.75
CA ALA A 46 19.10 11.71 -24.19
C ALA A 46 19.22 11.11 -22.78
N PRO A 47 18.34 11.47 -21.84
CA PRO A 47 18.33 10.92 -20.50
C PRO A 47 18.24 9.38 -20.50
N GLN A 48 19.08 8.74 -19.72
CA GLN A 48 19.15 7.29 -19.60
C GLN A 48 18.99 6.87 -18.14
N VAL A 49 18.31 5.78 -17.89
CA VAL A 49 18.09 5.24 -16.54
C VAL A 49 18.41 3.75 -16.49
N LEU A 50 19.06 3.33 -15.42
CA LEU A 50 19.25 1.92 -15.05
C LEU A 50 18.58 1.65 -13.71
N THR A 51 17.63 0.72 -13.69
CA THR A 51 16.95 0.33 -12.45
C THR A 51 17.75 -0.76 -11.74
N VAL A 52 18.11 -0.49 -10.49
CA VAL A 52 18.79 -1.42 -9.58
C VAL A 52 17.75 -1.98 -8.63
N TYR A 53 17.18 -3.13 -9.00
CA TYR A 53 16.05 -3.76 -8.31
C TYR A 53 16.22 -5.28 -8.26
N LYS A 54 15.82 -5.91 -7.15
CA LYS A 54 15.93 -7.35 -6.91
C LYS A 54 17.36 -7.86 -7.17
N GLU A 55 17.55 -8.86 -8.05
CA GLU A 55 18.86 -9.44 -8.38
C GLU A 55 19.87 -8.43 -8.96
N VAL A 56 19.40 -7.33 -9.56
CA VAL A 56 20.28 -6.29 -10.09
C VAL A 56 21.03 -5.55 -8.98
N GLU A 57 20.51 -5.54 -7.74
CA GLU A 57 21.23 -5.01 -6.58
C GLU A 57 22.55 -5.75 -6.34
N ASP A 58 22.54 -7.09 -6.46
CA ASP A 58 23.76 -7.89 -6.35
C ASP A 58 24.75 -7.56 -7.49
N TYR A 59 24.25 -7.36 -8.71
CA TYR A 59 25.09 -7.00 -9.86
C TYR A 59 25.64 -5.57 -9.73
N TRP A 60 24.90 -4.67 -9.07
CA TRP A 60 25.35 -3.33 -8.77
C TRP A 60 26.56 -3.33 -7.85
N HIS A 61 26.52 -4.12 -6.79
CA HIS A 61 27.61 -4.21 -5.82
C HIS A 61 28.78 -5.06 -6.32
N GLY A 62 28.52 -6.10 -7.13
CA GLY A 62 29.51 -7.05 -7.60
C GLY A 62 29.79 -8.16 -6.59
N THR A 63 30.82 -8.95 -6.89
CA THR A 63 31.31 -10.05 -6.05
C THR A 63 32.83 -9.93 -5.86
N ASP A 64 33.43 -10.81 -5.04
CA ASP A 64 34.89 -10.88 -4.89
C ASP A 64 35.61 -11.24 -6.19
N LYS A 65 34.89 -11.81 -7.19
CA LYS A 65 35.41 -12.27 -8.47
C LYS A 65 35.05 -11.37 -9.66
N ALA A 66 34.06 -10.50 -9.50
CA ALA A 66 33.63 -9.59 -10.57
C ALA A 66 33.26 -8.22 -10.01
N GLU A 67 33.88 -7.19 -10.58
CA GLU A 67 33.56 -5.82 -10.24
C GLU A 67 32.13 -5.47 -10.66
N GLY A 68 31.34 -4.94 -9.71
CA GLY A 68 29.96 -4.56 -9.94
C GLY A 68 29.78 -3.37 -10.88
N LEU A 69 28.52 -3.11 -11.24
CA LEU A 69 28.16 -2.01 -12.13
C LEU A 69 28.41 -0.63 -11.47
N LYS A 70 28.41 -0.55 -10.15
CA LYS A 70 28.63 0.69 -9.37
C LYS A 70 29.92 1.41 -9.74
N LYS A 71 30.98 0.65 -10.01
CA LYS A 71 32.31 1.16 -10.33
C LYS A 71 32.59 1.28 -11.84
N TRP A 72 31.59 0.98 -12.67
CA TRP A 72 31.77 0.97 -14.10
C TRP A 72 31.47 2.34 -14.72
N ASP A 73 32.51 3.02 -15.20
CA ASP A 73 32.46 4.42 -15.69
C ASP A 73 31.45 4.68 -16.81
N VAL A 74 31.09 3.66 -17.59
CA VAL A 74 30.07 3.75 -18.65
C VAL A 74 28.70 4.20 -18.12
N LEU A 75 28.46 4.04 -16.83
CA LEU A 75 27.23 4.44 -16.16
C LEU A 75 27.30 5.84 -15.49
N ASN A 76 28.42 6.56 -15.58
CA ASN A 76 28.59 7.81 -14.85
C ASN A 76 27.56 8.88 -15.21
N ASP A 77 27.05 8.88 -16.45
CA ASP A 77 26.03 9.78 -16.99
C ASP A 77 24.59 9.20 -16.96
N VAL A 78 24.44 7.98 -16.46
CA VAL A 78 23.15 7.29 -16.36
C VAL A 78 22.54 7.51 -14.99
N THR A 79 21.28 7.87 -14.92
CA THR A 79 20.54 7.93 -13.65
C THR A 79 20.36 6.53 -13.09
N ILE A 80 20.79 6.32 -11.86
CA ILE A 80 20.59 5.03 -11.17
C ILE A 80 19.32 5.09 -10.35
N MET A 81 18.33 4.29 -10.76
CA MET A 81 17.08 4.19 -10.04
C MET A 81 17.19 3.11 -8.97
N LEU A 82 17.20 3.55 -7.71
CA LEU A 82 17.14 2.69 -6.53
C LEU A 82 15.69 2.34 -6.23
N CYS A 83 15.47 1.31 -5.43
CA CYS A 83 14.14 0.82 -5.10
C CYS A 83 13.98 0.69 -3.58
N ASP A 84 12.73 0.78 -3.11
CA ASP A 84 12.37 0.40 -1.76
C ASP A 84 12.36 -1.15 -1.59
N ASP A 85 11.94 -1.63 -0.43
CA ASP A 85 11.84 -3.07 -0.12
C ASP A 85 10.52 -3.70 -0.63
N ASN A 86 9.78 -3.08 -1.53
CA ASN A 86 8.44 -3.40 -2.00
C ASN A 86 7.32 -3.13 -0.95
N PHE A 87 7.68 -2.64 0.22
CA PHE A 87 6.74 -2.34 1.32
C PHE A 87 6.87 -0.89 1.82
N GLY A 88 7.47 -0.04 0.99
CA GLY A 88 7.59 1.39 1.26
C GLY A 88 8.70 1.76 2.25
N ASN A 89 9.75 0.93 2.42
CA ASN A 89 10.90 1.27 3.25
C ASN A 89 12.17 1.39 2.39
N MET A 90 12.95 2.44 2.59
CA MET A 90 14.23 2.62 1.91
C MET A 90 15.21 1.51 2.29
N ARG A 91 15.85 0.88 1.30
CA ARG A 91 16.84 -0.19 1.50
C ARG A 91 18.25 0.31 1.38
N THR A 92 18.49 1.09 0.34
CA THR A 92 19.84 1.56 -0.02
C THR A 92 19.77 3.04 -0.33
N LEU A 93 20.67 3.79 0.23
CA LEU A 93 20.84 5.22 0.00
C LEU A 93 22.26 5.50 -0.52
N PRO A 94 22.45 6.49 -1.40
CA PRO A 94 23.78 6.92 -1.80
C PRO A 94 24.62 7.37 -0.61
N THR A 95 25.90 6.98 -0.59
CA THR A 95 26.83 7.49 0.39
C THR A 95 27.21 8.95 0.07
N LYS A 96 27.90 9.61 0.99
CA LYS A 96 28.41 10.99 0.74
C LYS A 96 29.31 11.08 -0.50
N GLU A 97 30.06 10.00 -0.78
CA GLU A 97 30.95 9.92 -1.94
C GLU A 97 30.18 9.70 -3.23
N ASP A 98 29.10 8.90 -3.17
CA ASP A 98 28.27 8.56 -4.32
C ASP A 98 27.27 9.66 -4.70
N LYS A 99 26.90 10.52 -3.75
CA LYS A 99 25.86 11.56 -3.89
C LYS A 99 26.06 12.48 -5.10
N ASN A 100 27.31 12.75 -5.46
CA ASN A 100 27.66 13.73 -6.49
C ASN A 100 27.93 13.11 -7.89
N ARG A 101 27.43 11.87 -8.15
CA ARG A 101 27.59 11.28 -9.49
C ARG A 101 26.85 12.11 -10.55
N LYS A 102 27.42 12.22 -11.76
CA LYS A 102 26.90 13.04 -12.87
C LYS A 102 25.47 12.63 -13.28
N GLY A 103 25.19 11.34 -13.37
CA GLY A 103 23.87 10.82 -13.76
C GLY A 103 22.82 10.91 -12.65
N GLY A 104 23.22 11.21 -11.43
CA GLY A 104 22.31 11.29 -10.29
C GLY A 104 21.61 9.98 -9.93
N TYR A 105 20.58 10.09 -9.08
CA TYR A 105 19.78 8.96 -8.61
C TYR A 105 18.29 9.23 -8.73
N GLY A 106 17.54 8.15 -8.94
CA GLY A 106 16.08 8.12 -8.87
C GLY A 106 15.59 7.09 -7.86
N MET A 107 14.28 7.11 -7.57
CA MET A 107 13.61 6.16 -6.69
C MET A 107 12.42 5.52 -7.39
N TYR A 108 12.30 4.21 -7.25
CA TYR A 108 11.11 3.42 -7.55
C TYR A 108 10.47 2.98 -6.23
N TYR A 109 9.35 3.60 -5.90
CA TYR A 109 8.63 3.44 -4.65
C TYR A 109 7.33 2.64 -4.85
N HIS A 110 6.80 1.97 -3.82
CA HIS A 110 5.61 1.15 -3.90
C HIS A 110 4.49 1.61 -2.98
N PHE A 111 3.30 1.86 -3.56
CA PHE A 111 2.02 1.91 -2.85
C PHE A 111 1.26 0.60 -2.99
N ASP A 112 1.62 -0.21 -3.97
CA ASP A 112 1.04 -1.47 -4.35
C ASP A 112 2.16 -2.46 -4.70
N TYR A 113 1.98 -3.74 -4.38
CA TYR A 113 2.94 -4.77 -4.75
C TYR A 113 2.27 -6.12 -5.00
N HIS A 114 2.53 -6.67 -6.19
CA HIS A 114 2.17 -8.02 -6.58
C HIS A 114 3.35 -8.95 -6.40
N GLY A 115 3.31 -9.86 -5.42
CA GLY A 115 4.44 -10.75 -5.18
C GLY A 115 4.44 -11.48 -3.84
N GLY A 116 5.63 -11.90 -3.44
CA GLY A 116 5.89 -12.54 -2.17
C GLY A 116 6.66 -11.63 -1.20
N PRO A 117 6.54 -11.80 0.12
CA PRO A 117 5.77 -12.82 0.83
C PRO A 117 4.26 -12.64 0.79
N THR A 118 3.76 -11.43 0.59
CA THR A 118 2.33 -11.13 0.44
C THR A 118 2.13 -10.05 -0.61
N SER A 119 1.09 -10.19 -1.43
CA SER A 119 0.60 -9.12 -2.28
C SER A 119 -0.27 -8.16 -1.46
N TYR A 120 -0.26 -6.88 -1.79
CA TYR A 120 -1.18 -5.88 -1.26
C TYR A 120 -1.56 -4.94 -2.41
N GLU A 121 -2.79 -5.09 -2.89
CA GLU A 121 -3.26 -4.56 -4.18
C GLU A 121 -4.68 -3.99 -4.09
N TRP A 122 -5.31 -4.04 -2.91
CA TRP A 122 -6.72 -3.75 -2.78
C TRP A 122 -7.01 -2.28 -2.46
N VAL A 123 -6.55 -1.80 -1.32
CA VAL A 123 -6.73 -0.41 -0.86
C VAL A 123 -5.41 0.14 -0.35
N ASN A 124 -5.30 1.45 -0.24
CA ASN A 124 -4.07 2.06 0.24
C ASN A 124 -3.67 1.56 1.64
N THR A 125 -2.40 1.18 1.77
CA THR A 125 -1.80 0.70 3.02
C THR A 125 -0.61 1.53 3.47
N VAL A 126 -0.37 2.68 2.81
CA VAL A 126 0.79 3.54 3.10
C VAL A 126 0.31 4.91 3.60
N PRO A 127 0.48 5.22 4.91
CA PRO A 127 0.19 6.55 5.44
C PRO A 127 1.03 7.63 4.76
N LEU A 128 0.48 8.82 4.59
CA LEU A 128 1.24 9.95 4.02
C LEU A 128 2.48 10.29 4.83
N THR A 129 2.42 10.11 6.16
CA THR A 129 3.59 10.29 7.05
C THR A 129 4.75 9.37 6.69
N LYS A 130 4.46 8.12 6.32
CA LYS A 130 5.48 7.17 5.86
C LYS A 130 6.03 7.57 4.50
N THR A 131 5.16 7.95 3.56
CA THR A 131 5.58 8.45 2.25
C THR A 131 6.51 9.63 2.41
N TRP A 132 6.13 10.62 3.23
CA TRP A 132 6.96 11.76 3.53
C TRP A 132 8.32 11.36 4.12
N GLU A 133 8.33 10.55 5.17
CA GLU A 133 9.55 10.15 5.86
C GLU A 133 10.54 9.48 4.90
N GLN A 134 10.06 8.53 4.11
CA GLN A 134 10.92 7.74 3.24
C GLN A 134 11.40 8.55 2.03
N MET A 135 10.53 9.32 1.40
CA MET A 135 10.90 10.14 0.24
C MET A 135 11.74 11.36 0.64
N ASN A 136 11.49 11.96 1.82
CA ASN A 136 12.36 12.98 2.38
C ASN A 136 13.77 12.42 2.65
N MET A 137 13.89 11.25 3.24
CA MET A 137 15.16 10.57 3.45
C MET A 137 15.88 10.32 2.11
N ALA A 138 15.16 9.86 1.08
CA ALA A 138 15.71 9.66 -0.25
C ALA A 138 16.28 10.97 -0.83
N TYR A 139 15.48 12.02 -0.81
CA TYR A 139 15.89 13.34 -1.34
C TYR A 139 17.10 13.91 -0.64
N GLU A 140 17.14 13.90 0.70
CA GLU A 140 18.27 14.38 1.50
C GLU A 140 19.58 13.61 1.19
N HIS A 141 19.48 12.39 0.66
CA HIS A 141 20.61 11.59 0.22
C HIS A 141 20.93 11.73 -1.29
N GLY A 142 20.29 12.69 -1.97
CA GLY A 142 20.56 13.00 -3.39
C GLY A 142 19.83 12.09 -4.38
N ILE A 143 18.69 11.54 -3.99
CA ILE A 143 17.79 10.81 -4.88
C ILE A 143 16.67 11.76 -5.32
N ASP A 144 16.98 12.61 -6.31
CA ASP A 144 16.19 13.78 -6.67
C ASP A 144 15.93 13.91 -8.19
N ASN A 145 16.52 13.04 -9.03
CA ASN A 145 16.38 13.17 -10.49
C ASN A 145 15.05 12.68 -11.03
N ILE A 146 14.61 11.48 -10.61
CA ILE A 146 13.38 10.85 -11.08
C ILE A 146 12.76 10.08 -9.92
N TRP A 147 11.46 10.33 -9.66
CA TRP A 147 10.66 9.53 -8.75
C TRP A 147 9.57 8.82 -9.53
N ILE A 148 9.51 7.51 -9.36
CA ILE A 148 8.46 6.65 -9.92
C ILE A 148 7.80 5.93 -8.75
N VAL A 149 6.47 5.81 -8.79
CA VAL A 149 5.72 5.05 -7.80
C VAL A 149 4.85 4.00 -8.49
N ASN A 150 4.92 2.77 -8.00
CA ASN A 150 3.99 1.71 -8.37
C ASN A 150 2.72 1.89 -7.52
N VAL A 151 1.60 2.04 -8.19
CA VAL A 151 0.30 2.29 -7.56
C VAL A 151 -0.71 1.17 -7.83
N GLY A 152 -0.35 0.18 -8.66
CA GLY A 152 -1.29 -0.81 -9.17
C GLY A 152 -2.43 -0.13 -9.93
N ASP A 153 -3.62 -0.11 -9.35
CA ASP A 153 -4.74 0.68 -9.85
C ASP A 153 -4.70 2.12 -9.30
N LEU A 154 -5.31 3.07 -10.03
CA LEU A 154 -5.40 4.46 -9.56
C LEU A 154 -6.33 4.60 -8.35
N LYS A 155 -7.29 3.70 -8.20
CA LYS A 155 -8.28 3.70 -7.14
C LYS A 155 -8.00 2.60 -6.11
N PRO A 156 -8.15 2.90 -4.82
CA PRO A 156 -8.34 4.19 -4.16
C PRO A 156 -7.02 4.81 -3.66
N MET A 157 -6.10 5.08 -4.58
CA MET A 157 -4.77 5.63 -4.28
C MET A 157 -4.66 7.14 -4.52
N GLU A 158 -5.76 7.81 -4.85
CA GLU A 158 -5.78 9.18 -5.37
C GLU A 158 -5.07 10.18 -4.46
N MET A 159 -5.34 10.13 -3.16
CA MET A 159 -4.72 11.06 -2.20
C MET A 159 -3.20 10.81 -2.08
N ASN A 160 -2.79 9.56 -2.04
CA ASN A 160 -1.36 9.21 -1.94
C ASN A 160 -0.60 9.55 -3.21
N ILE A 161 -1.22 9.31 -4.38
CA ILE A 161 -0.66 9.69 -5.69
C ILE A 161 -0.48 11.20 -5.75
N SER A 162 -1.52 11.97 -5.41
CA SER A 162 -1.46 13.44 -5.37
C SER A 162 -0.33 13.92 -4.47
N TYR A 163 -0.25 13.41 -3.24
CA TYR A 163 0.79 13.81 -2.28
C TYR A 163 2.21 13.49 -2.78
N PHE A 164 2.40 12.29 -3.32
CA PHE A 164 3.71 11.88 -3.85
C PHE A 164 4.15 12.78 -5.01
N LEU A 165 3.23 13.11 -5.93
CA LEU A 165 3.53 13.97 -7.07
C LEU A 165 3.70 15.44 -6.67
N ASP A 166 2.88 15.95 -5.75
CA ASP A 166 3.01 17.31 -5.24
C ASP A 166 4.33 17.49 -4.46
N MET A 167 4.71 16.48 -3.67
CA MET A 167 6.01 16.48 -2.99
C MET A 167 7.20 16.46 -3.97
N ALA A 168 7.08 15.71 -5.07
CA ALA A 168 8.10 15.67 -6.11
C ALA A 168 8.18 16.99 -6.90
N TYR A 169 7.04 17.66 -7.10
CA TYR A 169 6.95 18.91 -7.84
C TYR A 169 7.39 20.13 -7.01
N ASP A 170 6.99 20.19 -5.75
CA ASP A 170 7.31 21.27 -4.82
C ASP A 170 7.84 20.68 -3.49
N TYR A 171 9.08 20.24 -3.55
CA TYR A 171 9.74 19.62 -2.40
C TYR A 171 9.95 20.61 -1.24
N ASP A 172 10.20 21.88 -1.52
CA ASP A 172 10.39 22.89 -0.47
C ASP A 172 9.13 23.04 0.39
N THR A 173 7.96 22.98 -0.23
CA THR A 173 6.68 23.05 0.49
C THR A 173 6.34 21.73 1.20
N TRP A 174 6.39 20.60 0.49
CA TRP A 174 5.83 19.34 0.95
C TRP A 174 6.87 18.34 1.48
N GLY A 175 8.13 18.50 1.09
CA GLY A 175 9.27 17.71 1.56
C GLY A 175 9.90 18.28 2.83
N THR A 176 10.65 19.37 2.71
CA THR A 176 11.44 19.96 3.81
C THR A 176 10.61 20.31 5.04
N ASN A 177 9.40 20.83 4.86
CA ASN A 177 8.48 21.18 5.94
C ASN A 177 7.26 20.25 6.02
N GLY A 178 7.25 19.18 5.23
CA GLY A 178 6.07 18.36 5.01
C GLY A 178 5.56 17.65 6.27
N LYS A 179 6.45 17.28 7.19
CA LYS A 179 6.08 16.61 8.44
C LYS A 179 4.95 17.32 9.17
N ASP A 180 5.07 18.63 9.33
CA ASP A 180 4.10 19.44 10.08
C ASP A 180 2.90 19.87 9.23
N LYS A 181 2.95 19.62 7.91
CA LYS A 181 1.93 20.01 6.94
C LYS A 181 1.05 18.87 6.42
N ILE A 182 1.30 17.63 6.83
CA ILE A 182 0.56 16.47 6.30
C ILE A 182 -0.95 16.58 6.61
N THR A 183 -1.33 17.00 7.80
CA THR A 183 -2.72 17.26 8.17
C THR A 183 -3.33 18.38 7.31
N GLU A 184 -2.57 19.47 7.08
CA GLU A 184 -2.99 20.57 6.19
C GLU A 184 -3.19 20.06 4.75
N TYR A 185 -2.25 19.24 4.25
CA TYR A 185 -2.36 18.63 2.93
C TYR A 185 -3.65 17.82 2.79
N ARG A 186 -3.95 16.92 3.74
CA ARG A 186 -5.17 16.10 3.70
C ARG A 186 -6.44 16.95 3.73
N LYS A 187 -6.47 18.02 4.55
CA LYS A 187 -7.61 18.96 4.58
C LYS A 187 -7.79 19.71 3.24
N ASN A 188 -6.70 20.16 2.65
CA ASN A 188 -6.72 20.82 1.36
C ASN A 188 -7.19 19.87 0.25
N TRP A 189 -6.72 18.61 0.29
CA TRP A 189 -7.17 17.58 -0.65
C TRP A 189 -8.67 17.30 -0.49
N VAL A 190 -9.18 17.19 0.72
CA VAL A 190 -10.63 17.04 0.99
C VAL A 190 -11.41 18.23 0.43
N LYS A 191 -10.97 19.47 0.68
CA LYS A 191 -11.63 20.67 0.11
C LYS A 191 -11.59 20.69 -1.41
N GLN A 192 -10.50 20.25 -2.00
CA GLN A 192 -10.38 20.12 -3.46
C GLN A 192 -11.40 19.13 -4.04
N GLN A 193 -11.65 18.01 -3.35
CA GLN A 193 -12.58 16.99 -3.82
C GLN A 193 -14.05 17.34 -3.55
N PHE A 194 -14.36 17.98 -2.41
CA PHE A 194 -15.74 18.18 -1.92
C PHE A 194 -16.17 19.67 -1.94
N GLY A 195 -15.32 20.57 -2.44
CA GLY A 195 -15.58 21.99 -2.58
C GLY A 195 -15.19 22.80 -1.34
N GLU A 196 -14.79 24.05 -1.60
CA GLU A 196 -14.34 25.02 -0.58
C GLU A 196 -15.41 25.38 0.46
N ASN A 197 -16.67 25.20 0.14
CA ASN A 197 -17.81 25.49 1.02
C ASN A 197 -18.15 24.33 2.00
N THR A 198 -17.41 23.21 1.92
CA THR A 198 -17.57 22.12 2.87
C THR A 198 -17.22 22.61 4.26
N SER A 199 -18.07 22.32 5.25
CA SER A 199 -17.86 22.81 6.64
C SER A 199 -16.52 22.31 7.20
N ASP A 200 -15.85 23.14 7.99
CA ASP A 200 -14.57 22.74 8.62
C ASP A 200 -14.72 21.50 9.51
N SER A 201 -15.88 21.33 10.15
CA SER A 201 -16.18 20.12 10.93
C SER A 201 -16.13 18.87 10.06
N LEU A 202 -16.79 18.89 8.90
CA LEU A 202 -16.86 17.76 7.98
C LEU A 202 -15.50 17.52 7.32
N VAL A 203 -14.76 18.58 6.96
CA VAL A 203 -13.38 18.47 6.44
C VAL A 203 -12.46 17.81 7.45
N ASN A 204 -12.51 18.23 8.72
CA ASN A 204 -11.71 17.65 9.80
C ASN A 204 -12.05 16.18 10.02
N GLU A 205 -13.32 15.83 9.97
CA GLU A 205 -13.75 14.44 10.18
C GLU A 205 -13.31 13.52 9.03
N MET A 206 -13.46 13.96 7.79
CA MET A 206 -12.98 13.19 6.63
C MET A 206 -11.44 13.06 6.63
N GLU A 207 -10.73 14.13 6.98
CA GLU A 207 -9.27 14.09 7.13
C GLU A 207 -8.83 13.05 8.15
N MET A 208 -9.44 13.05 9.35
CA MET A 208 -9.14 12.06 10.39
C MET A 208 -9.46 10.62 9.95
N LEU A 209 -10.59 10.40 9.27
CA LEU A 209 -10.95 9.08 8.74
C LEU A 209 -9.94 8.58 7.70
N LEU A 210 -9.45 9.45 6.82
CA LEU A 210 -8.43 9.12 5.83
C LEU A 210 -7.09 8.78 6.49
N ASP A 211 -6.71 9.48 7.56
CA ASP A 211 -5.52 9.12 8.33
C ASP A 211 -5.70 7.79 9.07
N ASP A 212 -6.81 7.62 9.78
CA ASP A 212 -7.11 6.44 10.57
C ASP A 212 -7.04 5.14 9.74
N TYR A 213 -7.66 5.12 8.53
CA TYR A 213 -7.67 3.90 7.74
C TYR A 213 -6.30 3.58 7.13
N THR A 214 -5.55 4.59 6.70
CA THR A 214 -4.21 4.36 6.16
C THR A 214 -3.24 3.91 7.24
N TRP A 215 -3.39 4.42 8.46
CA TRP A 215 -2.64 3.98 9.62
C TRP A 215 -3.01 2.55 10.04
N LEU A 216 -4.31 2.22 10.06
CA LEU A 216 -4.81 0.87 10.33
C LEU A 216 -4.19 -0.13 9.35
N ASN A 217 -4.29 0.13 8.05
CA ASN A 217 -3.75 -0.73 7.00
C ASN A 217 -2.22 -0.74 6.95
N GLY A 218 -1.58 0.34 7.36
CA GLY A 218 -0.12 0.43 7.49
C GLY A 218 0.43 -0.44 8.61
N SER A 219 -0.32 -0.58 9.71
CA SER A 219 0.04 -1.45 10.84
C SER A 219 -0.30 -2.92 10.61
N GLY A 220 -1.30 -3.22 9.77
CA GLY A 220 -1.70 -4.58 9.41
C GLY A 220 -2.45 -4.59 8.08
N LYS A 221 -1.76 -4.95 7.00
CA LYS A 221 -2.38 -4.96 5.66
C LYS A 221 -3.55 -5.93 5.60
N PRO A 222 -4.70 -5.56 5.00
CA PRO A 222 -5.88 -6.43 4.90
C PRO A 222 -5.55 -7.82 4.36
N GLU A 223 -4.69 -7.90 3.35
CA GLU A 223 -4.28 -9.14 2.67
C GLU A 223 -3.37 -10.05 3.53
N SER A 224 -2.87 -9.57 4.66
CA SER A 224 -1.93 -10.32 5.52
C SER A 224 -2.45 -10.60 6.92
N ILE A 225 -3.47 -9.90 7.39
CA ILE A 225 -4.05 -10.13 8.72
C ILE A 225 -4.93 -11.38 8.74
N ASN A 226 -5.00 -12.01 9.92
CA ASN A 226 -5.80 -13.20 10.15
C ASN A 226 -6.38 -13.19 11.58
N SER A 227 -7.10 -14.25 11.95
CA SER A 227 -7.77 -14.37 13.24
C SER A 227 -6.83 -14.45 14.48
N ALA A 228 -5.52 -14.48 14.29
CA ALA A 228 -4.52 -14.46 15.34
C ALA A 228 -3.69 -13.17 15.36
N THR A 229 -3.93 -12.24 14.44
CA THR A 229 -3.17 -10.98 14.34
C THR A 229 -3.37 -10.10 15.57
N TYR A 230 -4.61 -10.01 16.06
CA TYR A 230 -4.94 -9.29 17.29
C TYR A 230 -5.30 -10.33 18.37
N ASP A 231 -4.62 -10.28 19.50
CA ASP A 231 -4.85 -11.27 20.55
C ASP A 231 -6.28 -11.17 21.11
N SER A 232 -6.96 -12.32 21.15
CA SER A 232 -8.38 -12.41 21.57
C SER A 232 -8.55 -12.49 23.09
N VAL A 233 -7.45 -12.68 23.84
CA VAL A 233 -7.45 -12.98 25.27
C VAL A 233 -6.58 -12.04 26.08
N ASN A 234 -5.30 -11.87 25.62
CA ASN A 234 -4.31 -11.13 26.37
C ASN A 234 -4.38 -9.64 26.03
N TYR A 235 -4.06 -8.81 27.04
CA TYR A 235 -3.94 -7.36 26.92
C TYR A 235 -5.18 -6.64 26.38
N ASN A 236 -6.31 -7.30 26.28
CA ASN A 236 -7.55 -6.76 25.71
C ASN A 236 -7.40 -6.25 24.25
N GLU A 237 -6.34 -6.65 23.56
CA GLU A 237 -5.93 -6.08 22.27
C GLU A 237 -7.04 -6.16 21.21
N GLY A 238 -7.61 -7.34 21.00
CA GLY A 238 -8.69 -7.51 20.03
C GLY A 238 -9.92 -6.66 20.33
N ARG A 239 -10.29 -6.52 21.60
CA ARG A 239 -11.46 -5.72 21.98
C ARG A 239 -11.23 -4.22 21.85
N GLU A 240 -10.04 -3.75 22.21
CA GLU A 240 -9.68 -2.33 22.02
C GLU A 240 -9.66 -1.98 20.53
N MET A 241 -9.16 -2.87 19.70
CA MET A 241 -9.17 -2.68 18.25
C MET A 241 -10.61 -2.74 17.69
N LEU A 242 -11.50 -3.61 18.21
CA LEU A 242 -12.93 -3.61 17.83
C LEU A 242 -13.57 -2.25 18.08
N VAL A 243 -13.32 -1.64 19.24
CA VAL A 243 -13.83 -0.31 19.57
C VAL A 243 -13.35 0.73 18.55
N LYS A 244 -12.07 0.69 18.17
CA LYS A 244 -11.50 1.62 17.17
C LYS A 244 -12.15 1.46 15.78
N VAL A 245 -12.23 0.23 15.28
CA VAL A 245 -12.79 0.01 13.93
C VAL A 245 -14.29 0.24 13.89
N ASP A 246 -15.03 -0.05 14.96
CA ASP A 246 -16.45 0.28 15.07
C ASP A 246 -16.70 1.80 15.12
N ASP A 247 -15.81 2.55 15.79
CA ASP A 247 -15.85 4.00 15.79
C ASP A 247 -15.59 4.58 14.39
N MET A 248 -14.60 4.07 13.66
CA MET A 248 -14.32 4.47 12.27
C MET A 248 -15.55 4.24 11.37
N ILE A 249 -16.17 3.07 11.46
CA ILE A 249 -17.39 2.73 10.69
C ILE A 249 -18.55 3.69 11.06
N ARG A 250 -18.74 3.94 12.35
CA ARG A 250 -19.79 4.85 12.85
C ARG A 250 -19.59 6.28 12.35
N ARG A 251 -18.37 6.80 12.42
CA ARG A 251 -17.98 8.14 11.97
C ARG A 251 -18.17 8.30 10.48
N ALA A 252 -17.69 7.34 9.66
CA ALA A 252 -17.88 7.36 8.22
C ALA A 252 -19.38 7.35 7.82
N LYS A 253 -20.20 6.55 8.51
CA LYS A 253 -21.66 6.56 8.32
C LYS A 253 -22.33 7.87 8.74
N ALA A 254 -21.81 8.54 9.76
CA ALA A 254 -22.32 9.84 10.18
C ALA A 254 -22.01 10.92 9.14
N CYS A 255 -20.77 11.00 8.67
CA CYS A 255 -20.36 11.93 7.60
C CYS A 255 -21.20 11.76 6.34
N GLN A 256 -21.47 10.52 5.93
CA GLN A 256 -22.25 10.24 4.73
C GLN A 256 -23.63 10.94 4.74
N LYS A 257 -24.26 11.09 5.90
CA LYS A 257 -25.57 11.74 6.03
C LYS A 257 -25.51 13.26 5.82
N GLU A 258 -24.34 13.84 5.98
CA GLU A 258 -24.10 15.28 5.82
C GLU A 258 -23.63 15.64 4.41
N ILE A 259 -23.23 14.63 3.62
CA ILE A 259 -22.75 14.83 2.24
C ILE A 259 -23.94 15.11 1.31
N PRO A 260 -23.91 16.19 0.53
CA PRO A 260 -24.93 16.49 -0.50
C PRO A 260 -25.08 15.35 -1.52
N SER A 261 -26.28 15.20 -2.09
CA SER A 261 -26.61 14.13 -3.06
C SER A 261 -25.64 14.05 -4.22
N ASP A 262 -25.19 15.18 -4.74
CA ASP A 262 -24.29 15.27 -5.89
C ASP A 262 -22.87 14.77 -5.60
N TRP A 263 -22.49 14.71 -4.32
CA TRP A 263 -21.19 14.27 -3.85
C TRP A 263 -21.18 12.87 -3.25
N GLN A 264 -22.32 12.19 -3.18
CA GLN A 264 -22.43 10.85 -2.57
C GLN A 264 -21.52 9.82 -3.26
N ALA A 265 -21.40 9.87 -4.60
CA ALA A 265 -20.50 8.98 -5.33
C ALA A 265 -19.03 9.20 -4.97
N ALA A 266 -18.60 10.46 -4.96
CA ALA A 266 -17.24 10.82 -4.59
C ALA A 266 -16.93 10.46 -3.13
N TYR A 267 -17.88 10.72 -2.22
CA TYR A 267 -17.71 10.35 -0.80
C TYR A 267 -17.62 8.84 -0.63
N PHE A 268 -18.49 8.08 -1.31
CA PHE A 268 -18.47 6.62 -1.24
C PHE A 268 -17.13 6.08 -1.73
N GLU A 269 -16.63 6.56 -2.84
CA GLU A 269 -15.38 6.10 -3.45
C GLU A 269 -14.14 6.50 -2.65
N LEU A 270 -14.02 7.80 -2.31
CA LEU A 270 -12.78 8.36 -1.80
C LEU A 270 -12.62 8.22 -0.28
N VAL A 271 -13.73 8.11 0.46
CA VAL A 271 -13.72 8.09 1.93
C VAL A 271 -14.44 6.87 2.49
N TYR A 272 -15.72 6.70 2.16
CA TYR A 272 -16.55 5.69 2.81
C TYR A 272 -16.05 4.27 2.58
N PHE A 273 -15.84 3.91 1.32
CA PHE A 273 -15.40 2.55 0.96
C PHE A 273 -14.04 2.21 1.58
N PRO A 274 -12.94 2.97 1.34
CA PRO A 274 -11.64 2.60 1.89
C PRO A 274 -11.64 2.53 3.41
N VAL A 275 -12.34 3.44 4.09
CA VAL A 275 -12.44 3.44 5.56
C VAL A 275 -13.24 2.27 6.08
N VAL A 276 -14.50 2.12 5.60
CA VAL A 276 -15.42 1.10 6.11
C VAL A 276 -14.99 -0.30 5.73
N ALA A 277 -14.48 -0.50 4.53
CA ALA A 277 -14.03 -1.80 4.06
C ALA A 277 -12.78 -2.26 4.82
N SER A 278 -11.78 -1.39 5.02
CA SER A 278 -10.58 -1.68 5.84
C SER A 278 -10.93 -2.02 7.29
N ALA A 279 -11.75 -1.16 7.91
CA ALA A 279 -12.21 -1.39 9.29
C ALA A 279 -13.00 -2.70 9.41
N ASN A 280 -13.85 -3.03 8.43
CA ASN A 280 -14.64 -4.26 8.41
C ASN A 280 -13.80 -5.53 8.25
N VAL A 281 -12.76 -5.51 7.42
CA VAL A 281 -11.84 -6.66 7.29
C VAL A 281 -11.10 -6.90 8.61
N THR A 282 -10.61 -5.86 9.25
CA THR A 282 -9.98 -5.95 10.57
C THR A 282 -10.97 -6.48 11.61
N LYS A 283 -12.18 -5.92 11.68
CA LYS A 283 -13.27 -6.39 12.55
C LYS A 283 -13.56 -7.88 12.33
N MET A 284 -13.68 -8.30 11.08
CA MET A 284 -13.95 -9.69 10.70
C MET A 284 -12.91 -10.66 11.27
N GLN A 285 -11.62 -10.32 11.18
CA GLN A 285 -10.54 -11.16 11.69
C GLN A 285 -10.55 -11.23 13.22
N ILE A 286 -10.80 -10.12 13.91
CA ILE A 286 -10.89 -10.09 15.37
C ILE A 286 -12.08 -10.90 15.87
N LEU A 287 -13.27 -10.70 15.27
CA LEU A 287 -14.48 -11.48 15.60
C LEU A 287 -14.24 -12.99 15.40
N SER A 288 -13.52 -13.36 14.33
CA SER A 288 -13.13 -14.76 14.09
C SER A 288 -12.21 -15.30 15.18
N GLY A 289 -11.24 -14.51 15.64
CA GLY A 289 -10.34 -14.90 16.73
C GLY A 289 -11.09 -15.15 18.04
N ILE A 290 -11.92 -14.18 18.46
CA ILE A 290 -12.73 -14.27 19.68
C ILE A 290 -13.72 -15.43 19.59
N ASN A 291 -14.43 -15.58 18.46
CA ASN A 291 -15.37 -16.67 18.23
C ASN A 291 -14.72 -18.04 18.38
N LYS A 292 -13.58 -18.26 17.72
CA LYS A 292 -12.83 -19.52 17.81
C LYS A 292 -12.35 -19.82 19.23
N TYR A 293 -11.85 -18.81 19.94
CA TYR A 293 -11.42 -18.95 21.33
C TYR A 293 -12.58 -19.37 22.24
N LEU A 294 -13.71 -18.67 22.18
CA LEU A 294 -14.87 -18.98 23.00
C LEU A 294 -15.49 -20.34 22.64
N ALA A 295 -15.57 -20.66 21.34
CA ALA A 295 -16.07 -21.97 20.89
C ALA A 295 -15.20 -23.13 21.35
N LYS A 296 -13.87 -22.98 21.29
CA LYS A 296 -12.91 -23.99 21.83
C LYS A 296 -13.14 -24.27 23.32
N ASN A 297 -13.59 -23.27 24.07
CA ASN A 297 -13.93 -23.38 25.49
C ASN A 297 -15.42 -23.76 25.74
N ASN A 298 -16.15 -24.16 24.69
CA ASN A 298 -17.57 -24.52 24.74
C ASN A 298 -18.46 -23.41 25.33
N SER A 299 -18.05 -22.14 25.20
CA SER A 299 -18.82 -20.98 25.65
C SER A 299 -19.89 -20.62 24.62
N VAL A 300 -21.17 -20.57 25.04
CA VAL A 300 -22.28 -20.13 24.19
C VAL A 300 -22.17 -18.65 23.78
N ALA A 301 -21.35 -17.86 24.49
CA ALA A 301 -21.01 -16.49 24.10
C ALA A 301 -20.34 -16.43 22.70
N ALA A 302 -19.71 -17.53 22.25
CA ALA A 302 -19.21 -17.64 20.88
C ALA A 302 -20.26 -17.32 19.82
N ASN A 303 -21.52 -17.61 20.09
CA ASN A 303 -22.62 -17.43 19.14
C ASN A 303 -22.93 -15.95 18.84
N LEU A 304 -22.66 -15.05 19.80
CA LEU A 304 -22.78 -13.61 19.57
C LEU A 304 -21.74 -13.16 18.51
N TYR A 305 -20.49 -13.54 18.72
CA TYR A 305 -19.39 -13.21 17.79
C TYR A 305 -19.54 -13.94 16.44
N ALA A 306 -20.14 -15.17 16.43
CA ALA A 306 -20.48 -15.85 15.19
C ALA A 306 -21.48 -15.05 14.34
N ALA A 307 -22.54 -14.55 14.95
CA ALA A 307 -23.54 -13.75 14.25
C ALA A 307 -22.96 -12.42 13.72
N GLU A 308 -22.14 -11.73 14.50
CA GLU A 308 -21.48 -10.50 14.07
C GLU A 308 -20.44 -10.77 12.96
N LEU A 309 -19.71 -11.89 13.02
CA LEU A 309 -18.78 -12.31 11.98
C LEU A 309 -19.50 -12.54 10.63
N GLU A 310 -20.64 -13.22 10.64
CA GLU A 310 -21.44 -13.44 9.43
C GLU A 310 -21.95 -12.12 8.85
N GLN A 311 -22.33 -11.15 9.71
CA GLN A 311 -22.71 -9.81 9.28
C GLN A 311 -21.54 -9.05 8.67
N ALA A 312 -20.33 -9.15 9.25
CA ALA A 312 -19.12 -8.53 8.71
C ALA A 312 -18.74 -9.11 7.34
N VAL A 313 -18.87 -10.42 7.15
CA VAL A 313 -18.67 -11.08 5.85
C VAL A 313 -19.73 -10.61 4.83
N ALA A 314 -20.97 -10.47 5.23
CA ALA A 314 -22.03 -9.97 4.36
C ALA A 314 -21.80 -8.50 3.96
N LEU A 315 -21.37 -7.68 4.90
CA LEU A 315 -21.02 -6.27 4.65
C LEU A 315 -19.89 -6.13 3.63
N ASP A 316 -18.83 -6.93 3.76
CA ASP A 316 -17.72 -6.90 2.81
C ASP A 316 -18.19 -7.20 1.39
N LYS A 317 -18.98 -8.25 1.21
CA LYS A 317 -19.56 -8.60 -0.10
C LYS A 317 -20.45 -7.50 -0.66
N GLU A 318 -21.24 -6.84 0.19
CA GLU A 318 -22.11 -5.74 -0.23
C GLU A 318 -21.29 -4.49 -0.62
N LEU A 319 -20.23 -4.16 0.12
CA LEU A 319 -19.34 -3.06 -0.22
C LEU A 319 -18.67 -3.29 -1.58
N GLN A 320 -18.14 -4.51 -1.83
CA GLN A 320 -17.55 -4.88 -3.10
C GLN A 320 -18.56 -4.77 -4.24
N LYS A 321 -19.76 -5.31 -4.06
CA LYS A 321 -20.83 -5.23 -5.05
C LYS A 321 -21.25 -3.78 -5.31
N THR A 322 -21.37 -2.98 -4.25
CA THR A 322 -21.74 -1.56 -4.39
C THR A 322 -20.70 -0.79 -5.17
N TYR A 323 -19.41 -0.97 -4.86
CA TYR A 323 -18.33 -0.28 -5.57
C TYR A 323 -18.32 -0.66 -7.06
N ASN A 324 -18.33 -1.95 -7.37
CA ASN A 324 -18.13 -2.43 -8.74
C ASN A 324 -19.40 -2.34 -9.59
N LYS A 325 -20.60 -2.43 -9.01
CA LYS A 325 -21.85 -2.58 -9.79
C LYS A 325 -22.93 -1.55 -9.50
N ASN A 326 -22.99 -0.99 -8.31
CA ASN A 326 -24.13 -0.21 -7.86
C ASN A 326 -23.72 1.08 -7.13
N MET A 327 -22.59 1.68 -7.53
CA MET A 327 -22.12 2.89 -6.88
C MET A 327 -23.16 4.02 -7.01
N PRO A 328 -23.50 4.73 -5.94
CA PRO A 328 -24.49 5.79 -5.96
C PRO A 328 -24.22 6.83 -7.06
N GLY A 329 -25.20 7.05 -7.95
CA GLY A 329 -25.12 8.05 -9.01
C GLY A 329 -24.25 7.71 -10.23
N VAL A 330 -23.44 6.62 -10.18
CA VAL A 330 -22.53 6.24 -11.29
C VAL A 330 -22.68 4.78 -11.73
N GLY A 331 -23.42 3.95 -10.98
CA GLY A 331 -23.73 2.57 -11.37
C GLY A 331 -22.50 1.67 -11.43
N ASP A 332 -22.27 1.03 -12.56
CA ASP A 332 -21.19 0.07 -12.82
C ASP A 332 -19.96 0.69 -13.51
N LYS A 333 -19.81 2.01 -13.45
CA LYS A 333 -18.67 2.72 -14.06
C LYS A 333 -17.31 2.16 -13.63
N TRP A 334 -17.20 1.72 -12.40
CA TRP A 334 -15.96 1.22 -11.79
C TRP A 334 -15.93 -0.31 -11.64
N ASP A 335 -16.69 -1.03 -12.48
CA ASP A 335 -16.71 -2.49 -12.45
C ASP A 335 -15.31 -3.08 -12.63
N GLY A 336 -14.94 -3.98 -11.71
CA GLY A 336 -13.65 -4.62 -11.69
C GLY A 336 -12.54 -3.91 -10.91
N MET A 337 -12.70 -2.61 -10.58
CA MET A 337 -11.65 -1.84 -9.89
C MET A 337 -11.35 -2.34 -8.48
N MET A 338 -12.38 -2.79 -7.74
CA MET A 338 -12.21 -3.34 -6.37
C MET A 338 -12.42 -4.86 -6.37
N SER A 339 -11.76 -5.58 -7.27
CA SER A 339 -11.91 -7.03 -7.42
C SER A 339 -10.75 -7.83 -6.83
N SER A 340 -9.71 -7.18 -6.32
CA SER A 340 -8.55 -7.85 -5.73
C SER A 340 -8.92 -8.62 -4.47
N PRO A 341 -8.48 -9.89 -4.31
CA PRO A 341 -8.64 -10.64 -3.08
C PRO A 341 -7.96 -9.91 -1.92
N HIS A 342 -8.66 -9.77 -0.78
CA HIS A 342 -8.15 -9.03 0.38
C HIS A 342 -8.50 -9.66 1.72
N VAL A 343 -9.11 -10.83 1.72
CA VAL A 343 -9.46 -11.58 2.93
C VAL A 343 -8.71 -12.90 2.96
N GLY A 344 -7.89 -13.09 3.98
CA GLY A 344 -6.94 -14.18 4.09
C GLY A 344 -5.56 -13.75 3.60
N PHE A 345 -4.58 -14.66 3.69
CA PHE A 345 -3.22 -14.37 3.25
C PHE A 345 -3.14 -14.41 1.71
N VAL A 346 -2.86 -13.26 1.10
CA VAL A 346 -2.77 -13.12 -0.36
C VAL A 346 -1.31 -13.10 -0.78
N THR A 347 -0.92 -13.99 -1.69
CA THR A 347 0.41 -14.02 -2.29
C THR A 347 0.30 -14.36 -3.77
N TRP A 348 1.21 -13.85 -4.61
CA TRP A 348 1.23 -14.05 -6.06
C TRP A 348 -0.16 -14.35 -6.65
N ASN A 349 -0.37 -15.41 -7.31
CA ASN A 349 -1.59 -15.77 -8.06
C ASN A 349 -2.79 -16.19 -7.19
N SER A 350 -3.00 -15.60 -6.03
CA SER A 350 -4.21 -15.84 -5.25
C SER A 350 -5.45 -15.38 -6.00
N THR A 351 -6.36 -16.31 -6.28
CA THR A 351 -7.57 -16.05 -7.08
C THR A 351 -8.85 -16.15 -6.26
N GLY A 352 -8.76 -16.47 -4.99
CA GLY A 352 -9.90 -16.76 -4.14
C GLY A 352 -9.94 -15.96 -2.85
N TRP A 353 -11.14 -15.81 -2.33
CA TRP A 353 -11.43 -15.19 -1.06
C TRP A 353 -11.41 -16.23 0.06
N SER A 354 -10.68 -15.96 1.14
CA SER A 354 -10.60 -16.84 2.30
C SER A 354 -11.34 -16.27 3.50
N TYR A 355 -12.64 -16.11 3.37
CA TYR A 355 -13.47 -15.62 4.48
C TYR A 355 -13.41 -16.54 5.70
N PRO A 356 -13.24 -16.00 6.90
CA PRO A 356 -13.29 -16.77 8.12
C PRO A 356 -14.70 -17.34 8.32
N LYS A 357 -14.76 -18.61 8.79
CA LYS A 357 -16.01 -19.30 9.07
C LYS A 357 -16.38 -19.15 10.53
N ALA A 358 -17.63 -18.81 10.81
CA ALA A 358 -18.18 -18.78 12.15
C ALA A 358 -18.29 -20.19 12.74
N VAL A 359 -17.96 -20.32 14.03
CA VAL A 359 -18.11 -21.55 14.81
C VAL A 359 -19.26 -21.36 15.80
N TRP A 360 -20.29 -22.18 15.65
CA TRP A 360 -21.48 -22.14 16.52
C TRP A 360 -21.37 -23.18 17.61
N VAL A 361 -21.69 -22.81 18.84
CA VAL A 361 -21.73 -23.70 19.99
C VAL A 361 -23.18 -24.07 20.30
N LYS A 362 -23.46 -25.39 20.35
CA LYS A 362 -24.79 -25.86 20.75
C LYS A 362 -24.95 -25.73 22.26
N PRO A 363 -25.97 -24.99 22.76
CA PRO A 363 -26.25 -24.94 24.17
C PRO A 363 -26.51 -26.34 24.75
N ALA A 364 -25.92 -26.65 25.92
CA ALA A 364 -26.23 -27.86 26.64
C ALA A 364 -27.65 -27.82 27.21
N ALA A 365 -28.34 -28.97 27.26
CA ALA A 365 -29.71 -29.05 27.83
C ALA A 365 -29.70 -28.68 29.32
N ASP A 366 -28.61 -29.00 30.05
CA ASP A 366 -28.41 -28.72 31.47
C ASP A 366 -27.27 -27.69 31.67
N GLY A 367 -27.38 -26.59 31.00
CA GLY A 367 -26.36 -25.55 31.03
C GLY A 367 -26.04 -25.04 32.43
N LYS A 368 -24.75 -25.09 32.82
CA LYS A 368 -24.27 -24.44 34.05
C LYS A 368 -23.83 -23.02 33.73
N MET A 369 -24.30 -22.08 34.53
CA MET A 369 -23.78 -20.71 34.46
C MET A 369 -22.33 -20.74 34.94
N MET A 370 -21.39 -20.37 34.08
CA MET A 370 -20.01 -20.09 34.48
C MET A 370 -19.82 -18.58 34.52
N VAL A 371 -19.34 -18.08 35.63
CA VAL A 371 -18.80 -16.72 35.74
C VAL A 371 -17.32 -16.83 35.42
N THR A 372 -16.92 -16.30 34.28
CA THR A 372 -15.50 -16.09 33.98
C THR A 372 -15.15 -14.65 34.38
N MET A 373 -14.15 -14.49 35.23
CA MET A 373 -13.49 -13.19 35.40
C MET A 373 -12.60 -13.00 34.15
N GLU A 374 -12.87 -11.95 33.45
CA GLU A 374 -12.04 -11.46 32.35
C GLU A 374 -11.00 -10.48 32.87
#